data_60d26a566c283e8983601838bed3134d
#
_entry.id   60d26a566c283e8983601838bed3134d
#
_cell.length_a   1.000
_cell.length_b   1.000
_cell.length_c   1.000
_cell.angle_alpha   90.00
_cell.angle_beta   90.00
_cell.angle_gamma   90.00
#
_symmetry.space_group_name_H-M   'P 1'
#
loop_
_entity.id
_entity.type
_entity.pdbx_description
1 polymer ?
#
loop_
_entity_poly.entity_id
_entity_poly.type
_entity_poly.pdbx_seq_one_letter_code
_entity_poly.pdbx_strand_id
1 'polypeptide(L)'
;MKVSAIIPPAGEPTLIKKLGGRFIRETQNDFWNGKALSFYAQYNQLSWQFSNPGSFAIAQAYNEQFGTNYNGIYITKPQHYTSSKKYPVVLFAHGYLGSWELYQGLFSSLKNCFVVSIATHNLSGIFSHEDINRIFKFYLPMLKKEGYSIDESRLHLIGLSNGGSASNIALRSFDNKFKTITYISTSCDVVKKTHSKVLLIGGGQDNSSNNLPTSTKRLQRCGTKAVLLFDEKEKHYKLIHQKERIIDFLNHELELD
;
A
#
# COMPACT_ATOMS: atom_id res chain seq x y z
N MET A 1 -2.99 18.19 -19.76
CA MET A 1 -2.81 19.08 -18.60
C MET A 1 -2.14 18.26 -17.50
N LYS A 2 -1.02 18.71 -16.93
CA LYS A 2 -0.36 17.95 -15.84
C LYS A 2 -1.21 18.11 -14.57
N VAL A 3 -1.65 17.01 -13.98
CA VAL A 3 -2.47 17.00 -12.75
C VAL A 3 -1.75 17.71 -11.58
N SER A 4 -0.42 17.78 -11.63
CA SER A 4 0.42 18.58 -10.72
C SER A 4 0.06 20.07 -10.62
N ALA A 5 -0.67 20.62 -11.60
CA ALA A 5 -1.12 22.00 -11.57
C ALA A 5 -2.39 22.20 -10.73
N ILE A 6 -3.06 21.13 -10.31
CA ILE A 6 -4.37 21.21 -9.63
C ILE A 6 -4.21 21.20 -8.11
N ILE A 7 -3.38 20.33 -7.56
CA ILE A 7 -3.01 20.37 -6.12
C ILE A 7 -1.53 19.98 -5.98
N PRO A 8 -0.68 20.91 -5.56
CA PRO A 8 0.69 20.57 -5.22
C PRO A 8 0.70 19.63 -4.00
N PRO A 9 1.72 18.76 -3.85
CA PRO A 9 1.86 17.86 -2.69
C PRO A 9 1.67 18.57 -1.34
N ALA A 10 2.11 19.81 -1.22
CA ALA A 10 1.88 20.65 -0.05
C ALA A 10 0.39 20.91 0.29
N GLY A 11 -0.53 20.68 -0.64
CA GLY A 11 -1.98 20.80 -0.41
C GLY A 11 -2.64 19.55 0.18
N GLU A 12 -1.98 18.41 0.15
CA GLU A 12 -2.51 17.13 0.66
C GLU A 12 -2.86 17.19 2.16
N PRO A 13 -2.02 17.74 3.08
CA PRO A 13 -2.38 17.88 4.50
C PRO A 13 -3.66 18.68 4.71
N THR A 14 -3.85 19.75 3.95
CA THR A 14 -5.06 20.59 4.02
C THR A 14 -6.28 19.83 3.55
N LEU A 15 -6.14 19.01 2.51
CA LEU A 15 -7.23 18.23 1.96
C LEU A 15 -7.62 17.08 2.90
N ILE A 16 -6.67 16.39 3.50
CA ILE A 16 -6.91 15.35 4.52
C ILE A 16 -7.64 15.96 5.73
N LYS A 17 -7.21 17.13 6.19
CA LYS A 17 -7.89 17.85 7.28
C LYS A 17 -9.35 18.17 6.95
N LYS A 18 -9.63 18.62 5.72
CA LYS A 18 -10.99 18.96 5.28
C LYS A 18 -11.87 17.73 5.05
N LEU A 19 -11.32 16.67 4.48
CA LEU A 19 -12.05 15.44 4.18
C LEU A 19 -12.20 14.55 5.41
N GLY A 20 -11.18 14.47 6.27
CA GLY A 20 -11.21 13.69 7.50
C GLY A 20 -12.38 14.08 8.42
N GLY A 21 -12.68 15.37 8.54
CA GLY A 21 -13.82 15.86 9.31
C GLY A 21 -15.21 15.43 8.82
N ARG A 22 -15.32 14.93 7.57
CA ARG A 22 -16.60 14.45 7.02
C ARG A 22 -16.81 12.94 7.17
N PHE A 23 -15.73 12.17 7.26
CA PHE A 23 -15.78 10.71 7.19
C PHE A 23 -15.36 10.01 8.48
N ILE A 24 -14.74 10.75 9.42
CA ILE A 24 -14.18 10.19 10.65
C ILE A 24 -14.86 10.86 11.84
N ARG A 25 -15.33 10.07 12.82
CA ARG A 25 -15.92 10.60 14.06
C ARG A 25 -14.92 11.51 14.78
N GLU A 26 -15.43 12.54 15.47
CA GLU A 26 -14.66 13.64 16.09
C GLU A 26 -13.38 13.21 16.84
N THR A 27 -13.46 12.18 17.66
CA THR A 27 -12.31 11.63 18.41
C THR A 27 -11.21 11.01 17.53
N GLN A 28 -11.55 10.57 16.32
CA GLN A 28 -10.58 10.06 15.33
C GLN A 28 -9.99 11.20 14.50
N ASN A 29 -10.71 12.32 14.38
CA ASN A 29 -10.29 13.49 13.62
C ASN A 29 -9.08 14.17 14.24
N ASP A 30 -9.05 14.33 15.57
CA ASP A 30 -7.91 14.91 16.28
C ASP A 30 -6.67 14.04 16.15
N PHE A 31 -6.84 12.72 16.21
CA PHE A 31 -5.77 11.77 15.98
C PHE A 31 -5.20 11.88 14.55
N TRP A 32 -6.06 11.90 13.55
CA TRP A 32 -5.66 12.05 12.15
C TRP A 32 -4.95 13.38 11.91
N ASN A 33 -5.53 14.48 12.39
CA ASN A 33 -4.92 15.80 12.25
C ASN A 33 -3.56 15.88 12.93
N GLY A 34 -3.42 15.38 14.15
CA GLY A 34 -2.16 15.39 14.88
C GLY A 34 -1.10 14.49 14.26
N LYS A 35 -1.41 13.23 14.04
CA LYS A 35 -0.44 12.25 13.49
C LYS A 35 -0.16 12.44 12.00
N ALA A 36 -1.17 12.73 11.19
CA ALA A 36 -0.95 13.01 9.78
C ALA A 36 -0.01 14.19 9.58
N LEU A 37 -0.20 15.29 10.33
CA LEU A 37 0.69 16.45 10.26
C LEU A 37 2.12 16.11 10.69
N SER A 38 2.31 15.28 11.72
CA SER A 38 3.64 14.85 12.15
C SER A 38 4.33 13.98 11.07
N PHE A 39 3.58 13.16 10.35
CA PHE A 39 4.11 12.40 9.22
C PHE A 39 4.53 13.33 8.08
N TYR A 40 3.70 14.28 7.68
CA TYR A 40 4.08 15.24 6.64
C TYR A 40 5.33 16.05 6.99
N ALA A 41 5.53 16.39 8.26
CA ALA A 41 6.77 17.05 8.70
C ALA A 41 8.03 16.19 8.48
N GLN A 42 7.90 14.86 8.57
CA GLN A 42 8.98 13.92 8.28
C GLN A 42 9.26 13.80 6.77
N TYR A 43 8.28 14.03 5.92
CA TYR A 43 8.40 13.87 4.47
C TYR A 43 9.27 14.90 3.78
N ASN A 44 9.38 16.11 4.29
CA ASN A 44 10.28 17.12 3.75
C ASN A 44 11.76 16.67 3.77
N GLN A 45 12.05 15.56 4.44
CA GLN A 45 13.39 14.97 4.53
C GLN A 45 13.60 13.76 3.60
N LEU A 46 12.54 13.27 2.93
CA LEU A 46 12.61 12.09 2.06
C LEU A 46 12.77 12.51 0.60
N SER A 47 13.68 11.86 -0.11
CA SER A 47 13.79 12.06 -1.56
C SER A 47 12.70 11.27 -2.28
N TRP A 48 11.68 11.95 -2.71
CA TRP A 48 10.59 11.40 -3.51
C TRP A 48 10.94 11.42 -4.98
N GLN A 49 10.52 10.38 -5.67
CA GLN A 49 10.44 10.42 -7.11
C GLN A 49 9.02 10.14 -7.54
N PHE A 50 8.46 11.08 -8.28
CA PHE A 50 7.13 10.96 -8.87
C PHE A 50 7.29 10.70 -10.35
N SER A 51 6.64 9.68 -10.86
CA SER A 51 6.46 9.52 -12.31
C SER A 51 5.42 10.52 -12.84
N ASN A 52 4.55 11.00 -11.96
CA ASN A 52 3.59 12.06 -12.24
C ASN A 52 3.37 12.87 -10.97
N PRO A 53 3.78 14.15 -10.91
CA PRO A 53 3.60 14.94 -9.71
C PRO A 53 2.12 15.26 -9.48
N GLY A 54 1.63 15.02 -8.29
CA GLY A 54 0.26 15.27 -7.85
C GLY A 54 -0.27 14.16 -6.94
N SER A 55 -1.28 14.47 -6.16
CA SER A 55 -1.95 13.45 -5.35
C SER A 55 -2.61 12.41 -6.25
N PHE A 56 -2.36 11.13 -6.01
CA PHE A 56 -3.03 10.03 -6.69
C PHE A 56 -4.55 10.07 -6.53
N ALA A 57 -5.04 10.52 -5.39
CA ALA A 57 -6.46 10.67 -5.15
C ALA A 57 -7.10 11.57 -6.19
N ILE A 58 -6.40 12.64 -6.59
CA ILE A 58 -6.89 13.59 -7.58
C ILE A 58 -6.74 13.06 -8.99
N ALA A 59 -5.62 12.42 -9.30
CA ALA A 59 -5.46 11.75 -10.59
C ALA A 59 -6.56 10.70 -10.80
N GLN A 60 -6.91 9.96 -9.76
CA GLN A 60 -7.99 8.97 -9.81
C GLN A 60 -9.37 9.61 -9.95
N ALA A 61 -9.68 10.67 -9.18
CA ALA A 61 -10.93 11.42 -9.35
C ALA A 61 -11.05 12.00 -10.75
N TYR A 62 -9.95 12.49 -11.32
CA TYR A 62 -9.93 13.01 -12.67
C TYR A 62 -10.16 11.90 -13.71
N ASN A 63 -9.55 10.73 -13.53
CA ASN A 63 -9.77 9.57 -14.39
C ASN A 63 -11.22 9.12 -14.38
N GLU A 64 -11.82 9.03 -13.19
CA GLU A 64 -13.20 8.62 -13.00
C GLU A 64 -14.18 9.61 -13.62
N GLN A 65 -13.94 10.91 -13.42
CA GLN A 65 -14.84 11.96 -13.92
C GLN A 65 -14.73 12.21 -15.43
N PHE A 66 -13.54 12.08 -16.01
CA PHE A 66 -13.26 12.46 -17.39
C PHE A 66 -12.86 11.30 -18.30
N GLY A 67 -12.93 10.07 -17.81
CA GLY A 67 -12.56 8.88 -18.58
C GLY A 67 -11.08 8.85 -19.02
N THR A 68 -10.20 9.55 -18.30
CA THR A 68 -8.78 9.63 -18.61
C THR A 68 -7.98 8.51 -17.95
N ASN A 69 -6.76 8.27 -18.41
CA ASN A 69 -5.91 7.16 -17.99
C ASN A 69 -4.61 7.68 -17.37
N TYR A 70 -4.70 8.54 -16.38
CA TYR A 70 -3.53 9.03 -15.66
C TYR A 70 -3.02 7.95 -14.72
N ASN A 71 -1.78 7.51 -14.98
CA ASN A 71 -1.08 6.51 -14.19
C ASN A 71 0.02 7.20 -13.39
N GLY A 72 -0.33 7.66 -12.21
CA GLY A 72 0.67 8.11 -11.26
C GLY A 72 1.17 6.95 -10.39
N ILE A 73 2.42 7.01 -9.97
CA ILE A 73 2.99 6.15 -8.94
C ILE A 73 3.83 6.99 -7.98
N TYR A 74 3.80 6.63 -6.70
CA TYR A 74 4.77 7.12 -5.73
C TYR A 74 5.88 6.09 -5.56
N ILE A 75 7.15 6.51 -5.59
CA ILE A 75 8.30 5.64 -5.44
C ILE A 75 9.18 6.17 -4.32
N THR A 76 9.44 5.34 -3.32
CA THR A 76 10.52 5.58 -2.34
C THR A 76 11.66 4.62 -2.65
N LYS A 77 12.88 5.16 -2.73
CA LYS A 77 14.09 4.37 -2.93
C LYS A 77 14.58 3.78 -1.61
N PRO A 78 15.32 2.67 -1.66
CA PRO A 78 16.06 2.18 -0.50
C PRO A 78 16.95 3.28 0.07
N GLN A 79 17.05 3.33 1.40
CA GLN A 79 18.08 4.13 2.06
C GLN A 79 19.46 3.62 1.59
N HIS A 80 20.36 4.49 1.23
CA HIS A 80 21.69 4.15 0.65
C HIS A 80 21.59 3.35 -0.67
N TYR A 81 20.61 3.70 -1.53
CA TYR A 81 20.48 3.10 -2.86
C TYR A 81 21.79 3.21 -3.68
N THR A 82 22.18 2.07 -4.28
CA THR A 82 23.25 2.02 -5.29
C THR A 82 22.75 1.24 -6.51
N SER A 83 23.16 1.63 -7.72
CA SER A 83 22.74 0.93 -8.95
C SER A 83 23.42 -0.44 -9.14
N SER A 84 24.47 -0.72 -8.38
CA SER A 84 25.20 -1.99 -8.44
C SER A 84 24.52 -3.15 -7.71
N LYS A 85 23.55 -2.85 -6.81
CA LYS A 85 22.81 -3.84 -6.04
C LYS A 85 21.36 -3.86 -6.50
N LYS A 86 20.75 -5.07 -6.64
CA LYS A 86 19.31 -5.24 -6.87
C LYS A 86 18.54 -5.23 -5.56
N TYR A 87 17.38 -4.57 -5.56
CA TYR A 87 16.56 -4.40 -4.38
C TYR A 87 15.17 -4.97 -4.56
N PRO A 88 14.58 -5.57 -3.50
CA PRO A 88 13.18 -5.98 -3.50
C PRO A 88 12.25 -4.80 -3.85
N VAL A 89 11.07 -5.12 -4.36
CA VAL A 89 10.01 -4.13 -4.61
C VAL A 89 8.78 -4.46 -3.78
N VAL A 90 8.40 -3.54 -2.94
CA VAL A 90 7.14 -3.58 -2.19
C VAL A 90 6.12 -2.73 -2.94
N LEU A 91 5.12 -3.39 -3.53
CA LEU A 91 4.01 -2.75 -4.23
C LEU A 91 2.89 -2.51 -3.21
N PHE A 92 2.44 -1.28 -3.09
CA PHE A 92 1.40 -0.89 -2.16
C PHE A 92 0.11 -0.54 -2.90
N ALA A 93 -0.95 -1.29 -2.63
CA ALA A 93 -2.30 -1.07 -3.12
C ALA A 93 -3.13 -0.34 -2.05
N HIS A 94 -3.55 0.88 -2.38
CA HIS A 94 -4.23 1.79 -1.45
C HIS A 94 -5.67 1.38 -1.16
N GLY A 95 -6.24 1.95 -0.09
CA GLY A 95 -7.64 1.81 0.28
C GLY A 95 -8.55 2.84 -0.41
N TYR A 96 -9.71 3.09 0.23
CA TYR A 96 -10.66 4.12 -0.23
C TYR A 96 -10.02 5.51 -0.29
N LEU A 97 -10.48 6.35 -1.21
CA LEU A 97 -9.98 7.70 -1.52
C LEU A 97 -8.59 7.76 -2.17
N GLY A 98 -8.05 6.67 -2.63
CA GLY A 98 -6.83 6.68 -3.42
C GLY A 98 -5.54 6.57 -2.60
N SER A 99 -4.42 6.71 -3.29
CA SER A 99 -3.10 6.69 -2.69
C SER A 99 -2.68 8.10 -2.31
N TRP A 100 -2.27 8.26 -1.05
CA TRP A 100 -1.81 9.51 -0.47
C TRP A 100 -0.31 9.44 -0.19
N GLU A 101 0.38 10.55 -0.23
CA GLU A 101 1.77 10.65 0.24
C GLU A 101 1.92 10.12 1.66
N LEU A 102 0.91 10.34 2.50
CA LEU A 102 0.84 9.81 3.86
C LEU A 102 1.18 8.31 3.92
N TYR A 103 0.61 7.49 3.04
CA TYR A 103 0.87 6.05 3.01
C TYR A 103 2.32 5.75 2.62
N GLN A 104 2.86 6.50 1.66
CA GLN A 104 4.25 6.34 1.27
C GLN A 104 5.20 6.54 2.45
N GLY A 105 4.96 7.56 3.29
CA GLY A 105 5.76 7.76 4.48
C GLY A 105 5.56 6.72 5.57
N LEU A 106 4.36 6.16 5.69
CA LEU A 106 4.15 5.05 6.63
C LEU A 106 5.09 3.89 6.29
N PHE A 107 5.31 3.61 5.01
CA PHE A 107 6.18 2.53 4.54
C PHE A 107 7.63 2.97 4.26
N SER A 108 7.98 4.25 4.41
CA SER A 108 9.34 4.75 4.18
C SER A 108 10.39 4.17 5.13
N SER A 109 9.96 3.57 6.24
CA SER A 109 10.82 2.89 7.21
C SER A 109 11.04 1.41 6.89
N LEU A 110 10.49 0.90 5.78
CA LEU A 110 10.85 -0.42 5.25
C LEU A 110 12.31 -0.37 4.75
N LYS A 111 13.09 -1.36 5.17
CA LYS A 111 14.54 -1.38 4.91
C LYS A 111 14.84 -1.93 3.52
N ASN A 112 15.89 -1.43 2.93
CA ASN A 112 16.54 -2.02 1.73
C ASN A 112 15.62 -2.42 0.57
N CYS A 113 14.49 -1.72 0.36
CA CYS A 113 13.55 -2.01 -0.72
C CYS A 113 13.05 -0.74 -1.41
N PHE A 114 12.58 -0.89 -2.64
CA PHE A 114 11.71 0.12 -3.24
C PHE A 114 10.30 -0.04 -2.67
N VAL A 115 9.65 1.06 -2.32
CA VAL A 115 8.21 1.09 -2.05
C VAL A 115 7.53 1.82 -3.19
N VAL A 116 6.61 1.14 -3.85
CA VAL A 116 5.91 1.64 -5.04
C VAL A 116 4.41 1.62 -4.79
N SER A 117 3.82 2.78 -4.59
CA SER A 117 2.36 2.89 -4.49
C SER A 117 1.73 2.80 -5.87
N ILE A 118 0.90 1.79 -6.07
CA ILE A 118 0.14 1.58 -7.31
C ILE A 118 -1.28 2.12 -7.16
N ALA A 119 -1.88 2.54 -8.28
CA ALA A 119 -3.20 3.13 -8.29
C ALA A 119 -4.21 2.27 -9.06
N THR A 120 -5.48 2.33 -8.64
CA THR A 120 -6.62 1.89 -9.46
C THR A 120 -7.10 3.02 -10.36
N HIS A 121 -8.04 2.71 -11.24
CA HIS A 121 -8.71 3.70 -12.10
C HIS A 121 -9.78 4.54 -11.37
N ASN A 122 -10.10 4.22 -10.11
CA ASN A 122 -11.18 4.86 -9.37
C ASN A 122 -10.80 5.18 -7.92
N LEU A 123 -11.59 6.04 -7.28
CA LEU A 123 -11.40 6.44 -5.88
C LEU A 123 -11.78 5.36 -4.86
N SER A 124 -12.51 4.33 -5.27
CA SER A 124 -12.95 3.27 -4.35
C SER A 124 -11.80 2.47 -3.76
N GLY A 125 -10.65 2.43 -4.45
CA GLY A 125 -9.52 1.59 -4.06
C GLY A 125 -9.75 0.11 -4.30
N ILE A 126 -10.79 -0.26 -5.06
CA ILE A 126 -11.06 -1.65 -5.46
C ILE A 126 -10.29 -1.91 -6.74
N PHE A 127 -9.25 -2.72 -6.63
CA PHE A 127 -8.40 -3.12 -7.73
C PHE A 127 -9.07 -4.19 -8.60
N SER A 128 -8.81 -4.12 -9.89
CA SER A 128 -9.21 -5.11 -10.89
C SER A 128 -8.05 -6.05 -11.25
N HIS A 129 -8.35 -7.11 -11.99
CA HIS A 129 -7.32 -8.00 -12.55
C HIS A 129 -6.36 -7.25 -13.47
N GLU A 130 -6.87 -6.28 -14.24
CA GLU A 130 -6.03 -5.47 -15.14
C GLU A 130 -5.10 -4.53 -14.36
N ASP A 131 -5.52 -3.98 -13.23
CA ASP A 131 -4.65 -3.16 -12.38
C ASP A 131 -3.44 -3.98 -11.87
N ILE A 132 -3.64 -5.27 -11.53
CA ILE A 132 -2.54 -6.16 -11.16
C ILE A 132 -1.67 -6.52 -12.36
N ASN A 133 -2.25 -6.77 -13.54
CA ASN A 133 -1.49 -6.97 -14.78
C ASN A 133 -0.59 -5.80 -15.12
N ARG A 134 -1.02 -4.57 -14.85
CA ARG A 134 -0.24 -3.35 -15.09
C ARG A 134 1.04 -3.29 -14.29
N ILE A 135 1.13 -4.00 -13.14
CA ILE A 135 2.39 -4.14 -12.40
C ILE A 135 3.47 -4.70 -13.34
N PHE A 136 3.15 -5.76 -14.05
CA PHE A 136 4.10 -6.48 -14.92
C PHE A 136 4.26 -5.85 -16.30
N LYS A 137 3.19 -5.29 -16.86
CA LYS A 137 3.19 -4.71 -18.21
C LYS A 137 3.69 -3.26 -18.24
N PHE A 138 3.55 -2.52 -17.15
CA PHE A 138 3.84 -1.10 -17.11
C PHE A 138 4.79 -0.69 -15.98
N TYR A 139 4.45 -0.97 -14.69
CA TYR A 139 5.21 -0.41 -13.57
C TYR A 139 6.64 -0.96 -13.48
N LEU A 140 6.84 -2.27 -13.51
CA LEU A 140 8.18 -2.86 -13.43
C LEU A 140 9.04 -2.51 -14.67
N PRO A 141 8.53 -2.59 -15.92
CA PRO A 141 9.28 -2.11 -17.08
C PRO A 141 9.66 -0.63 -17.01
N MET A 142 8.76 0.22 -16.52
CA MET A 142 9.04 1.64 -16.34
C MET A 142 10.15 1.87 -15.32
N LEU A 143 10.11 1.19 -14.16
CA LEU A 143 11.17 1.31 -13.15
C LEU A 143 12.54 0.93 -13.73
N LYS A 144 12.61 -0.13 -14.52
CA LYS A 144 13.86 -0.53 -15.20
C LYS A 144 14.32 0.49 -16.24
N LYS A 145 13.39 1.03 -17.04
CA LYS A 145 13.69 2.07 -18.02
C LYS A 145 14.23 3.34 -17.38
N GLU A 146 13.75 3.69 -16.20
CA GLU A 146 14.25 4.81 -15.40
C GLU A 146 15.60 4.51 -14.69
N GLY A 147 16.16 3.33 -14.92
CA GLY A 147 17.47 2.94 -14.39
C GLY A 147 17.45 2.43 -12.95
N TYR A 148 16.27 2.06 -12.41
CA TYR A 148 16.19 1.48 -11.08
C TYR A 148 16.62 0.02 -11.07
N SER A 149 17.53 -0.32 -10.17
CA SER A 149 18.05 -1.68 -9.98
C SER A 149 17.11 -2.49 -9.08
N ILE A 150 16.04 -3.02 -9.67
CA ILE A 150 15.02 -3.81 -8.98
C ILE A 150 15.28 -5.31 -9.10
N ASP A 151 14.88 -6.08 -8.07
CA ASP A 151 14.89 -7.53 -8.05
C ASP A 151 13.47 -8.08 -8.27
N GLU A 152 13.15 -8.47 -9.49
CA GLU A 152 11.84 -9.01 -9.84
C GLU A 152 11.55 -10.39 -9.23
N SER A 153 12.55 -11.09 -8.67
CA SER A 153 12.34 -12.33 -7.93
C SER A 153 11.86 -12.09 -6.50
N ARG A 154 11.98 -10.84 -6.01
CA ARG A 154 11.57 -10.41 -4.67
C ARG A 154 10.52 -9.30 -4.76
N LEU A 155 9.36 -9.66 -5.32
CA LEU A 155 8.19 -8.78 -5.36
C LEU A 155 7.29 -9.07 -4.18
N HIS A 156 6.85 -8.04 -3.49
CA HIS A 156 5.94 -8.09 -2.37
C HIS A 156 4.74 -7.20 -2.66
N LEU A 157 3.52 -7.66 -2.33
CA LEU A 157 2.31 -6.88 -2.49
C LEU A 157 1.68 -6.62 -1.12
N ILE A 158 1.31 -5.38 -0.85
CA ILE A 158 0.58 -4.97 0.35
C ILE A 158 -0.74 -4.34 -0.08
N GLY A 159 -1.87 -4.91 0.35
CA GLY A 159 -3.20 -4.33 0.16
C GLY A 159 -3.76 -3.80 1.47
N LEU A 160 -4.14 -2.52 1.50
CA LEU A 160 -4.73 -1.84 2.65
C LEU A 160 -6.22 -1.61 2.43
N SER A 161 -7.07 -2.03 3.38
CA SER A 161 -8.52 -1.77 3.32
C SER A 161 -9.11 -2.26 1.98
N ASN A 162 -9.74 -1.42 1.17
CA ASN A 162 -10.24 -1.78 -0.15
C ASN A 162 -9.14 -2.29 -1.09
N GLY A 163 -7.88 -1.89 -0.88
CA GLY A 163 -6.71 -2.45 -1.57
C GLY A 163 -6.48 -3.95 -1.31
N GLY A 164 -7.15 -4.54 -0.32
CA GLY A 164 -7.22 -5.98 -0.14
C GLY A 164 -7.80 -6.73 -1.34
N SER A 165 -8.57 -6.06 -2.19
CA SER A 165 -8.99 -6.59 -3.49
C SER A 165 -7.80 -6.94 -4.37
N ALA A 166 -6.74 -6.10 -4.38
CA ALA A 166 -5.48 -6.40 -5.07
C ALA A 166 -4.83 -7.66 -4.50
N SER A 167 -4.77 -7.78 -3.17
CA SER A 167 -4.22 -8.97 -2.50
C SER A 167 -5.03 -10.22 -2.81
N ASN A 168 -6.36 -10.15 -2.83
CA ASN A 168 -7.23 -11.27 -3.19
C ASN A 168 -7.05 -11.69 -4.65
N ILE A 169 -6.93 -10.75 -5.59
CA ILE A 169 -6.67 -11.04 -7.00
C ILE A 169 -5.28 -11.63 -7.17
N ALA A 170 -4.27 -11.05 -6.53
CA ALA A 170 -2.91 -11.55 -6.58
C ALA A 170 -2.80 -12.99 -6.04
N LEU A 171 -3.41 -13.26 -4.89
CA LEU A 171 -3.42 -14.58 -4.30
C LEU A 171 -4.16 -15.62 -5.17
N ARG A 172 -5.24 -15.20 -5.85
CA ARG A 172 -6.03 -16.07 -6.73
C ARG A 172 -5.32 -16.38 -8.03
N SER A 173 -4.71 -15.39 -8.68
CA SER A 173 -4.31 -15.46 -10.08
C SER A 173 -2.82 -15.17 -10.35
N PHE A 174 -2.08 -14.65 -9.38
CA PHE A 174 -0.69 -14.20 -9.55
C PHE A 174 0.23 -14.65 -8.40
N ASP A 175 -0.16 -15.67 -7.64
CA ASP A 175 0.56 -16.10 -6.43
C ASP A 175 2.00 -16.56 -6.71
N ASN A 176 2.30 -17.01 -7.93
CA ASN A 176 3.66 -17.35 -8.35
C ASN A 176 4.54 -16.14 -8.73
N LYS A 177 3.97 -14.94 -8.76
CA LYS A 177 4.67 -13.70 -9.10
C LYS A 177 5.15 -12.92 -7.87
N PHE A 178 4.55 -13.19 -6.71
CA PHE A 178 4.88 -12.47 -5.48
C PHE A 178 5.52 -13.40 -4.45
N LYS A 179 6.59 -12.93 -3.82
CA LYS A 179 7.22 -13.60 -2.67
C LYS A 179 6.28 -13.60 -1.47
N THR A 180 5.65 -12.44 -1.21
CA THR A 180 4.64 -12.28 -0.17
C THR A 180 3.43 -11.50 -0.67
N ILE A 181 2.26 -11.81 -0.12
CA ILE A 181 1.02 -11.07 -0.31
C ILE A 181 0.48 -10.71 1.07
N THR A 182 0.33 -9.41 1.32
CA THR A 182 -0.04 -8.86 2.64
C THR A 182 -1.43 -8.24 2.61
N TYR A 183 -2.18 -8.47 3.66
CA TYR A 183 -3.50 -7.90 3.94
C TYR A 183 -3.40 -7.02 5.18
N ILE A 184 -3.78 -5.75 5.08
CA ILE A 184 -3.84 -4.83 6.23
C ILE A 184 -5.24 -4.24 6.32
N SER A 185 -5.92 -4.42 7.47
CA SER A 185 -7.27 -3.87 7.72
C SER A 185 -8.30 -4.29 6.66
N THR A 186 -8.23 -5.53 6.20
CA THR A 186 -9.11 -6.06 5.14
C THR A 186 -9.28 -7.56 5.27
N SER A 187 -10.34 -8.12 4.67
CA SER A 187 -10.58 -9.57 4.64
C SER A 187 -9.65 -10.29 3.67
N CYS A 188 -9.32 -11.53 4.02
CA CYS A 188 -8.70 -12.49 3.11
C CYS A 188 -9.76 -13.51 2.68
N ASP A 189 -10.29 -13.34 1.48
CA ASP A 189 -11.40 -14.15 0.96
C ASP A 189 -10.94 -15.38 0.19
N VAL A 190 -9.66 -15.46 -0.12
CA VAL A 190 -9.06 -16.56 -0.89
C VAL A 190 -8.40 -17.56 0.05
N VAL A 191 -8.84 -18.81 -0.02
CA VAL A 191 -8.26 -19.92 0.75
C VAL A 191 -7.83 -21.01 -0.22
N LYS A 192 -6.54 -21.06 -0.49
CA LYS A 192 -5.93 -22.07 -1.37
C LYS A 192 -4.49 -22.32 -0.95
N LYS A 193 -3.90 -23.43 -1.40
CA LYS A 193 -2.44 -23.60 -1.36
C LYS A 193 -1.80 -22.62 -2.34
N THR A 194 -0.76 -21.91 -1.89
CA THR A 194 -0.05 -20.91 -2.68
C THR A 194 1.46 -21.00 -2.45
N HIS A 195 2.24 -20.52 -3.42
CA HIS A 195 3.70 -20.36 -3.30
C HIS A 195 4.08 -19.09 -2.52
N SER A 196 3.23 -18.07 -2.55
CA SER A 196 3.46 -16.85 -1.78
C SER A 196 3.28 -17.08 -0.28
N LYS A 197 4.12 -16.46 0.52
CA LYS A 197 3.84 -16.28 1.95
C LYS A 197 2.71 -15.26 2.11
N VAL A 198 1.73 -15.54 2.94
CA VAL A 198 0.58 -14.66 3.17
C VAL A 198 0.71 -14.00 4.54
N LEU A 199 0.73 -12.67 4.57
CA LEU A 199 0.79 -11.89 5.81
C LEU A 199 -0.58 -11.24 6.04
N LEU A 200 -1.10 -11.39 7.27
CA LEU A 200 -2.40 -10.87 7.66
C LEU A 200 -2.24 -9.95 8.86
N ILE A 201 -2.67 -8.70 8.72
CA ILE A 201 -2.57 -7.67 9.76
C ILE A 201 -3.95 -7.12 10.04
N GLY A 202 -4.50 -7.43 11.23
CA GLY A 202 -5.89 -7.16 11.55
C GLY A 202 -6.13 -6.68 12.97
N GLY A 203 -7.37 -6.29 13.25
CA GLY A 203 -7.86 -5.89 14.57
C GLY A 203 -9.25 -6.44 14.86
N GLY A 204 -9.47 -6.81 16.13
CA GLY A 204 -10.73 -7.39 16.58
C GLY A 204 -11.91 -6.43 16.53
N GLN A 205 -11.65 -5.12 16.65
CA GLN A 205 -12.66 -4.07 16.53
C GLN A 205 -12.78 -3.47 15.11
N ASP A 206 -12.19 -4.13 14.12
CA ASP A 206 -12.29 -3.77 12.70
C ASP A 206 -13.12 -4.82 11.95
N ASN A 207 -14.34 -4.48 11.61
CA ASN A 207 -15.24 -5.37 10.87
C ASN A 207 -14.67 -5.88 9.55
N SER A 208 -13.73 -5.15 8.95
CA SER A 208 -13.06 -5.54 7.70
C SER A 208 -11.98 -6.60 7.89
N SER A 209 -11.45 -6.76 9.10
CA SER A 209 -10.32 -7.64 9.38
C SER A 209 -10.46 -8.54 10.62
N ASN A 210 -11.59 -8.49 11.32
CA ASN A 210 -11.83 -9.29 12.52
C ASN A 210 -11.84 -10.82 12.28
N ASN A 211 -12.05 -11.25 11.04
CA ASN A 211 -12.05 -12.66 10.63
C ASN A 211 -10.66 -13.21 10.27
N LEU A 212 -9.61 -12.38 10.26
CA LEU A 212 -8.27 -12.79 9.84
C LEU A 212 -7.68 -13.96 10.65
N PRO A 213 -7.91 -14.11 11.97
CA PRO A 213 -7.47 -15.30 12.71
C PRO A 213 -8.04 -16.61 12.11
N THR A 214 -9.31 -16.60 11.71
CA THR A 214 -9.96 -17.75 11.06
C THR A 214 -9.39 -17.99 9.66
N SER A 215 -9.22 -16.94 8.87
CA SER A 215 -8.62 -17.02 7.52
C SER A 215 -7.19 -17.55 7.58
N THR A 216 -6.40 -17.13 8.56
CA THR A 216 -5.03 -17.63 8.77
C THR A 216 -5.01 -19.14 9.01
N LYS A 217 -5.85 -19.64 9.93
CA LYS A 217 -5.95 -21.09 10.21
C LYS A 217 -6.38 -21.89 8.97
N ARG A 218 -7.30 -21.34 8.17
CA ARG A 218 -7.76 -21.99 6.93
C ARG A 218 -6.64 -22.04 5.88
N LEU A 219 -5.89 -20.97 5.67
CA LEU A 219 -4.73 -20.93 4.78
C LEU A 219 -3.65 -21.93 5.21
N GLN A 220 -3.33 -21.98 6.50
CA GLN A 220 -2.34 -22.93 7.04
C GLN A 220 -2.77 -24.38 6.84
N ARG A 221 -4.05 -24.70 7.05
CA ARG A 221 -4.60 -26.05 6.78
C ARG A 221 -4.51 -26.44 5.30
N CYS A 222 -4.57 -25.47 4.38
CA CYS A 222 -4.34 -25.69 2.95
C CYS A 222 -2.85 -25.82 2.58
N GLY A 223 -1.93 -25.74 3.55
CA GLY A 223 -0.48 -25.81 3.32
C GLY A 223 0.16 -24.51 2.85
N THR A 224 -0.53 -23.37 3.05
CA THR A 224 0.02 -22.02 2.79
C THR A 224 0.78 -21.52 4.00
N LYS A 225 1.98 -20.96 3.81
CA LYS A 225 2.72 -20.23 4.85
C LYS A 225 2.00 -18.92 5.14
N ALA A 226 1.15 -18.91 6.15
CA ALA A 226 0.39 -17.73 6.57
C ALA A 226 0.81 -17.29 7.98
N VAL A 227 1.07 -15.98 8.14
CA VAL A 227 1.48 -15.37 9.40
C VAL A 227 0.52 -14.23 9.75
N LEU A 228 0.13 -14.15 11.01
CA LEU A 228 -0.86 -13.20 11.52
C LEU A 228 -0.23 -12.25 12.54
N LEU A 229 -0.43 -10.95 12.33
CA LEU A 229 -0.28 -9.91 13.34
C LEU A 229 -1.67 -9.37 13.68
N PHE A 230 -2.15 -9.65 14.91
CA PHE A 230 -3.51 -9.32 15.31
C PHE A 230 -3.55 -8.68 16.69
N ASP A 231 -4.45 -7.73 16.87
CA ASP A 231 -4.71 -7.12 18.16
C ASP A 231 -6.23 -6.98 18.34
N GLU A 232 -6.77 -7.65 19.38
CA GLU A 232 -8.21 -7.69 19.66
C GLU A 232 -8.84 -6.30 19.91
N LYS A 233 -8.04 -5.33 20.35
CA LYS A 233 -8.51 -3.98 20.67
C LYS A 233 -8.39 -3.01 19.50
N GLU A 234 -7.68 -3.38 18.44
CA GLU A 234 -7.41 -2.49 17.32
C GLU A 234 -8.57 -2.37 16.35
N LYS A 235 -8.69 -1.14 15.82
CA LYS A 235 -9.67 -0.71 14.83
C LYS A 235 -9.04 -0.65 13.43
N HIS A 236 -9.78 -0.10 12.47
CA HIS A 236 -9.40 -0.03 11.06
C HIS A 236 -8.07 0.70 10.80
N TYR A 237 -7.76 1.74 11.56
CA TYR A 237 -6.58 2.59 11.34
C TYR A 237 -5.31 2.13 12.06
N LYS A 238 -5.19 0.83 12.34
CA LYS A 238 -4.05 0.24 13.05
C LYS A 238 -2.68 0.54 12.43
N LEU A 239 -2.60 0.68 11.11
CA LEU A 239 -1.34 1.02 10.44
C LEU A 239 -0.77 2.35 10.94
N ILE A 240 -1.63 3.29 11.31
CA ILE A 240 -1.19 4.58 11.87
C ILE A 240 -0.93 4.44 13.38
N HIS A 241 -1.81 3.73 14.11
CA HIS A 241 -1.69 3.56 15.56
C HIS A 241 -0.47 2.74 15.98
N GLN A 242 -0.17 1.68 15.24
CA GLN A 242 0.90 0.72 15.54
C GLN A 242 1.97 0.69 14.44
N LYS A 243 2.29 1.84 13.86
CA LYS A 243 3.21 1.95 12.71
C LYS A 243 4.50 1.18 12.95
N GLU A 244 5.19 1.44 14.04
CA GLU A 244 6.50 0.86 14.34
C GLU A 244 6.40 -0.66 14.42
N ARG A 245 5.43 -1.18 15.17
CA ARG A 245 5.19 -2.63 15.31
C ARG A 245 4.89 -3.30 13.97
N ILE A 246 4.10 -2.65 13.11
CA ILE A 246 3.75 -3.17 11.78
C ILE A 246 4.96 -3.12 10.85
N ILE A 247 5.74 -2.06 10.88
CA ILE A 247 6.96 -1.92 10.07
C ILE A 247 8.02 -2.95 10.47
N ASP A 248 8.23 -3.16 11.77
CA ASP A 248 9.16 -4.17 12.26
C ASP A 248 8.72 -5.58 11.84
N PHE A 249 7.43 -5.88 11.97
CA PHE A 249 6.85 -7.13 11.49
C PHE A 249 7.07 -7.30 9.96
N LEU A 250 6.81 -6.27 9.16
CA LEU A 250 7.01 -6.32 7.72
C LEU A 250 8.49 -6.46 7.36
N ASN A 251 9.41 -5.72 7.96
CA ASN A 251 10.84 -5.85 7.70
C ASN A 251 11.32 -7.30 7.93
N HIS A 252 10.88 -7.92 9.02
CA HIS A 252 11.21 -9.32 9.32
C HIS A 252 10.55 -10.29 8.33
N GLU A 253 9.23 -10.16 8.11
CA GLU A 253 8.47 -11.14 7.34
C GLU A 253 8.70 -11.04 5.82
N LEU A 254 9.10 -9.86 5.31
CA LEU A 254 9.47 -9.63 3.91
C LEU A 254 10.96 -9.91 3.64
N GLU A 255 11.75 -10.23 4.67
CA GLU A 255 13.20 -10.50 4.54
C GLU A 255 13.93 -9.31 3.87
N LEU A 256 13.74 -8.09 4.40
CA LEU A 256 14.26 -6.84 3.84
C LEU A 256 15.63 -6.42 4.40
N ASP A 257 16.30 -7.26 5.12
CA ASP A 257 17.60 -7.00 5.78
C ASP A 257 18.78 -6.81 4.80
#